data_524e732632c66e9c29bdb60950181877
#
_entry.id   524e732632c66e9c29bdb60950181877
#
_cell.length_a   1.000
_cell.length_b   1.000
_cell.length_c   1.000
_cell.angle_alpha   90.00
_cell.angle_beta   90.00
_cell.angle_gamma   90.00
#
_symmetry.space_group_name_H-M   'P 1'
#
loop_
_entity.id
_entity.type
_entity.pdbx_description
1 polymer ?
#
loop_
_entity_poly.entity_id
_entity_poly.type
_entity_poly.pdbx_seq_one_letter_code
_entity_poly.pdbx_strand_id
1 'polypeptide(L)'
;MRYILLLFFVVFGMSASAQRNIVNELQKNKVGEGIVTIHQDEKISALLGVGYVKSAGEEPKVLKARGYRVQVYAGNNSRIARTEANEVAEQIKAEFPEMSVYAYFQPPRWLCRVGDYRSIEEADAAMRRLKATGKFKEVSIVREQINIPID
;
A
#
# COMPACT_ATOMS: atom_id res chain seq x y z
N MET A 1 28.97 42.36 -5.92
CA MET A 1 28.71 40.93 -5.63
C MET A 1 27.70 40.70 -4.48
N ARG A 2 27.76 41.46 -3.37
CA ARG A 2 26.80 41.26 -2.22
C ARG A 2 25.33 41.49 -2.57
N TYR A 3 25.04 42.43 -3.46
CA TYR A 3 23.63 42.75 -3.86
C TYR A 3 23.06 41.78 -4.90
N ILE A 4 23.89 41.12 -5.71
CA ILE A 4 23.48 40.09 -6.68
C ILE A 4 23.02 38.83 -5.93
N LEU A 5 23.66 38.48 -4.83
CA LEU A 5 23.33 37.35 -3.97
C LEU A 5 22.00 37.56 -3.22
N LEU A 6 21.71 38.80 -2.79
CA LEU A 6 20.44 39.18 -2.21
C LEU A 6 19.29 39.15 -3.24
N LEU A 7 19.55 39.57 -4.47
CA LEU A 7 18.56 39.54 -5.55
C LEU A 7 18.20 38.09 -5.93
N PHE A 8 19.20 37.18 -5.91
CA PHE A 8 18.97 35.75 -6.18
C PHE A 8 18.14 35.07 -5.10
N PHE A 9 18.25 35.51 -3.84
CA PHE A 9 17.48 34.96 -2.72
C PHE A 9 16.00 35.39 -2.75
N VAL A 10 15.71 36.59 -3.27
CA VAL A 10 14.33 37.13 -3.42
C VAL A 10 13.58 36.42 -4.54
N VAL A 11 14.26 36.05 -5.65
CA VAL A 11 13.62 35.36 -6.78
C VAL A 11 13.30 33.89 -6.47
N PHE A 12 14.07 33.22 -5.56
CA PHE A 12 13.84 31.83 -5.19
C PHE A 12 12.71 31.62 -4.17
N GLY A 13 12.21 32.68 -3.55
CA GLY A 13 11.17 32.63 -2.51
C GLY A 13 9.72 32.52 -3.01
N MET A 14 9.45 32.59 -4.32
CA MET A 14 8.07 32.71 -4.85
C MET A 14 7.47 31.43 -5.44
N SER A 15 8.01 30.26 -5.17
CA SER A 15 7.40 28.99 -5.62
C SER A 15 6.54 28.34 -4.53
N ALA A 16 5.67 29.11 -3.87
CA ALA A 16 4.58 28.55 -3.08
C ALA A 16 3.45 28.16 -4.02
N SER A 17 3.48 26.94 -4.53
CA SER A 17 2.34 26.33 -5.22
C SER A 17 1.22 26.11 -4.21
N ALA A 18 0.32 27.09 -4.08
CA ALA A 18 -0.91 26.90 -3.33
C ALA A 18 -1.69 25.75 -3.97
N GLN A 19 -1.93 24.69 -3.22
CA GLN A 19 -2.82 23.61 -3.62
C GLN A 19 -4.21 24.21 -3.84
N ARG A 20 -4.62 24.33 -5.10
CA ARG A 20 -5.91 24.90 -5.47
C ARG A 20 -6.99 23.84 -5.28
N ASN A 21 -8.00 24.13 -4.48
CA ASN A 21 -9.16 23.26 -4.35
C ASN A 21 -9.92 23.25 -5.68
N ILE A 22 -10.00 22.07 -6.31
CA ILE A 22 -10.62 21.88 -7.64
C ILE A 22 -12.09 22.31 -7.66
N VAL A 23 -12.81 22.18 -6.54
CA VAL A 23 -14.21 22.60 -6.41
C VAL A 23 -14.33 24.10 -6.54
N ASN A 24 -13.45 24.87 -5.90
CA ASN A 24 -13.43 26.33 -6.00
C ASN A 24 -13.05 26.81 -7.41
N GLU A 25 -12.21 26.06 -8.12
CA GLU A 25 -11.86 26.36 -9.51
C GLU A 25 -13.07 26.14 -10.45
N LEU A 26 -13.83 25.05 -10.25
CA LEU A 26 -15.01 24.73 -11.06
C LEU A 26 -16.20 25.66 -10.81
N GLN A 27 -16.31 26.23 -9.61
CA GLN A 27 -17.38 27.21 -9.27
C GLN A 27 -17.08 28.66 -9.68
N LYS A 28 -15.87 28.92 -10.19
CA LYS A 28 -15.56 30.28 -10.69
C LYS A 28 -16.36 30.61 -11.93
N ASN A 29 -17.16 31.67 -11.81
CA ASN A 29 -17.88 32.24 -12.95
C ASN A 29 -16.89 32.84 -13.94
N LYS A 30 -16.87 32.36 -15.17
CA LYS A 30 -16.18 32.97 -16.29
C LYS A 30 -17.20 33.53 -17.26
N VAL A 31 -16.95 34.73 -17.73
CA VAL A 31 -17.86 35.41 -18.69
C VAL A 31 -17.95 34.60 -19.97
N GLY A 32 -19.17 34.17 -20.35
CA GLY A 32 -19.42 33.35 -21.54
C GLY A 32 -19.44 31.83 -21.31
N GLU A 33 -19.19 31.34 -20.08
CA GLU A 33 -19.29 29.92 -19.71
C GLU A 33 -20.53 29.68 -18.81
N GLY A 34 -20.99 28.41 -18.77
CA GLY A 34 -22.12 28.03 -17.91
C GLY A 34 -21.74 28.08 -16.42
N ILE A 35 -22.73 28.29 -15.55
CA ILE A 35 -22.54 28.29 -14.09
C ILE A 35 -22.62 26.85 -13.59
N VAL A 36 -21.58 26.40 -12.91
CA VAL A 36 -21.55 25.08 -12.25
C VAL A 36 -21.79 25.30 -10.76
N THR A 37 -22.89 24.76 -10.24
CA THR A 37 -23.18 24.73 -8.80
C THR A 37 -23.01 23.32 -8.27
N ILE A 38 -22.09 23.13 -7.34
CA ILE A 38 -21.82 21.83 -6.72
C ILE A 38 -22.51 21.79 -5.37
N HIS A 39 -23.53 20.95 -5.23
CA HIS A 39 -24.22 20.69 -3.97
C HIS A 39 -23.61 19.46 -3.29
N GLN A 40 -22.81 19.67 -2.25
CA GLN A 40 -22.21 18.59 -1.47
C GLN A 40 -22.23 18.90 0.02
N ASP A 41 -22.16 17.88 0.85
CA ASP A 41 -22.05 18.02 2.30
C ASP A 41 -20.75 18.76 2.67
N GLU A 42 -20.83 19.64 3.66
CA GLU A 42 -19.70 20.46 4.12
C GLU A 42 -18.53 19.60 4.61
N LYS A 43 -18.81 18.42 5.18
CA LYS A 43 -17.79 17.44 5.59
C LYS A 43 -17.03 16.85 4.40
N ILE A 44 -17.71 16.67 3.27
CA ILE A 44 -17.08 16.20 2.03
C ILE A 44 -16.26 17.33 1.41
N SER A 45 -16.76 18.56 1.43
CA SER A 45 -16.03 19.73 0.95
C SER A 45 -14.71 19.95 1.69
N ALA A 46 -14.69 19.70 3.00
CA ALA A 46 -13.49 19.82 3.81
C ALA A 46 -12.42 18.75 3.51
N LEU A 47 -12.80 17.62 2.93
CA LEU A 47 -11.88 16.54 2.53
C LEU A 47 -11.30 16.72 1.13
N LEU A 48 -11.96 17.54 0.29
CA LEU A 48 -11.50 17.80 -1.07
C LEU A 48 -10.36 18.82 -1.08
N GLY A 49 -9.25 18.44 -1.67
CA GLY A 49 -8.06 19.31 -1.78
C GLY A 49 -7.12 19.26 -0.58
N VAL A 50 -7.45 18.47 0.44
CA VAL A 50 -6.49 18.14 1.49
C VAL A 50 -5.64 16.99 0.97
N GLY A 51 -4.44 17.30 0.44
CA GLY A 51 -3.45 16.27 0.15
C GLY A 51 -3.16 15.49 1.43
N TYR A 52 -3.26 14.17 1.37
CA TYR A 52 -2.89 13.33 2.49
C TYR A 52 -1.40 13.52 2.80
N VAL A 53 -1.10 14.30 3.83
CA VAL A 53 0.27 14.41 4.34
C VAL A 53 0.51 13.18 5.21
N LYS A 54 1.31 12.25 4.71
CA LYS A 54 1.75 11.08 5.47
C LYS A 54 2.55 11.59 6.67
N SER A 55 1.95 11.53 7.86
CA SER A 55 2.65 11.89 9.09
C SER A 55 3.79 10.89 9.31
N ALA A 56 4.99 11.40 9.55
CA ALA A 56 6.13 10.55 9.87
C ALA A 56 5.82 9.81 11.20
N GLY A 57 5.52 8.51 11.11
CA GLY A 57 5.17 7.67 12.27
C GLY A 57 3.78 7.02 12.20
N GLU A 58 2.92 7.34 11.23
CA GLU A 58 1.69 6.58 11.01
C GLU A 58 2.02 5.27 10.26
N GLU A 59 1.48 4.16 10.76
CA GLU A 59 1.48 2.91 10.01
C GLU A 59 0.81 3.12 8.65
N PRO A 60 1.32 2.49 7.58
CA PRO A 60 0.75 2.65 6.25
C PRO A 60 -0.73 2.25 6.29
N LYS A 61 -1.61 3.18 5.92
CA LYS A 61 -3.04 2.87 5.81
C LYS A 61 -3.22 1.80 4.74
N VAL A 62 -3.84 0.69 5.12
CA VAL A 62 -4.10 -0.42 4.23
C VAL A 62 -5.59 -0.62 4.03
N LEU A 63 -6.02 -0.76 2.79
CA LEU A 63 -7.35 -1.19 2.44
C LEU A 63 -7.41 -2.71 2.48
N LYS A 64 -8.37 -3.26 3.22
CA LYS A 64 -8.62 -4.70 3.23
C LYS A 64 -9.58 -5.07 2.09
N ALA A 65 -9.14 -5.92 1.19
CA ALA A 65 -9.92 -6.39 0.05
C ALA A 65 -9.85 -7.92 -0.08
N ARG A 66 -10.74 -8.51 -0.85
CA ARG A 66 -10.63 -9.93 -1.22
C ARG A 66 -9.56 -10.10 -2.30
N GLY A 67 -8.69 -11.07 -2.11
CA GLY A 67 -7.61 -11.36 -3.05
C GLY A 67 -7.01 -12.74 -2.81
N TYR A 68 -5.73 -12.88 -3.12
CA TYR A 68 -5.01 -14.14 -3.11
C TYR A 68 -3.68 -13.99 -2.38
N ARG A 69 -3.28 -15.03 -1.65
CA ARG A 69 -1.95 -15.20 -1.08
C ARG A 69 -1.38 -16.55 -1.47
N VAL A 70 -0.08 -16.67 -1.44
CA VAL A 70 0.59 -17.96 -1.65
C VAL A 70 0.93 -18.56 -0.28
N GLN A 71 0.32 -19.69 0.05
CA GLN A 71 0.64 -20.43 1.27
C GLN A 71 1.88 -21.29 1.02
N VAL A 72 2.88 -21.13 1.85
CA VAL A 72 4.18 -21.81 1.74
C VAL A 72 4.46 -22.77 2.89
N TYR A 73 3.67 -22.66 3.97
CA TYR A 73 3.75 -23.57 5.12
C TYR A 73 2.39 -23.71 5.80
N ALA A 74 2.09 -24.93 6.25
CA ALA A 74 0.93 -25.23 7.10
C ALA A 74 1.29 -26.37 8.05
N GLY A 75 1.49 -26.08 9.32
CA GLY A 75 1.80 -27.05 10.37
C GLY A 75 0.68 -27.18 11.40
N ASN A 76 0.71 -28.26 12.19
CA ASN A 76 -0.25 -28.49 13.26
C ASN A 76 -0.04 -27.51 14.43
N ASN A 77 -0.98 -27.51 15.41
CA ASN A 77 -0.84 -26.69 16.61
C ASN A 77 0.25 -27.25 17.54
N SER A 78 1.51 -26.94 17.24
CA SER A 78 2.66 -27.32 18.05
C SER A 78 3.67 -26.18 18.13
N ARG A 79 4.53 -26.24 19.16
CA ARG A 79 5.63 -25.27 19.28
C ARG A 79 6.61 -25.40 18.11
N ILE A 80 6.84 -26.61 17.64
CA ILE A 80 7.70 -26.89 16.48
C ILE A 80 7.14 -26.23 15.24
N ALA A 81 5.87 -26.45 14.94
CA ALA A 81 5.23 -25.83 13.77
C ALA A 81 5.24 -24.29 13.80
N ARG A 82 5.16 -23.68 14.99
CA ARG A 82 5.37 -22.23 15.15
C ARG A 82 6.77 -21.81 14.74
N THR A 83 7.79 -22.55 15.22
CA THR A 83 9.19 -22.26 14.90
C THR A 83 9.43 -22.40 13.40
N GLU A 84 8.98 -23.51 12.80
CA GLU A 84 9.10 -23.77 11.35
C GLU A 84 8.39 -22.70 10.51
N ALA A 85 7.19 -22.27 10.90
CA ALA A 85 6.48 -21.18 10.19
C ALA A 85 7.26 -19.86 10.20
N ASN A 86 7.89 -19.52 11.32
CA ASN A 86 8.72 -18.32 11.43
C ASN A 86 10.04 -18.47 10.66
N GLU A 87 10.70 -19.62 10.70
CA GLU A 87 11.92 -19.88 9.92
C GLU A 87 11.66 -19.75 8.42
N VAL A 88 10.58 -20.35 7.93
CA VAL A 88 10.14 -20.19 6.54
C VAL A 88 9.87 -18.73 6.21
N ALA A 89 9.24 -17.98 7.10
CA ALA A 89 8.99 -16.56 6.90
C ALA A 89 10.28 -15.75 6.78
N GLU A 90 11.27 -16.00 7.65
CA GLU A 90 12.56 -15.31 7.58
C GLU A 90 13.36 -15.67 6.32
N GLN A 91 13.32 -16.95 5.90
CA GLN A 91 13.95 -17.38 4.64
C GLN A 91 13.36 -16.65 3.44
N ILE A 92 12.03 -16.49 3.39
CA ILE A 92 11.37 -15.80 2.28
C ILE A 92 11.70 -14.31 2.30
N LYS A 93 11.68 -13.66 3.47
CA LYS A 93 12.06 -12.24 3.58
C LYS A 93 13.50 -11.97 3.12
N ALA A 94 14.41 -12.89 3.40
CA ALA A 94 15.79 -12.77 2.97
C ALA A 94 15.96 -12.95 1.45
N GLU A 95 15.20 -13.86 0.84
CA GLU A 95 15.32 -14.21 -0.58
C GLU A 95 14.44 -13.34 -1.50
N PHE A 96 13.28 -12.89 -0.97
CA PHE A 96 12.28 -12.08 -1.69
C PHE A 96 11.83 -10.90 -0.81
N PRO A 97 12.69 -9.89 -0.61
CA PRO A 97 12.40 -8.76 0.28
C PRO A 97 11.21 -7.90 -0.18
N GLU A 98 10.84 -8.01 -1.46
CA GLU A 98 9.68 -7.32 -2.03
C GLU A 98 8.35 -7.98 -1.69
N MET A 99 8.34 -9.21 -1.18
CA MET A 99 7.12 -9.93 -0.86
C MET A 99 6.72 -9.71 0.60
N SER A 100 5.47 -9.34 0.84
CA SER A 100 4.90 -9.33 2.19
C SER A 100 4.80 -10.75 2.75
N VAL A 101 5.27 -10.99 3.98
CA VAL A 101 5.29 -12.33 4.57
C VAL A 101 4.52 -12.32 5.90
N TYR A 102 3.61 -13.28 6.05
CA TYR A 102 2.71 -13.42 7.18
C TYR A 102 2.82 -14.80 7.80
N ALA A 103 3.41 -14.88 9.00
CA ALA A 103 3.44 -16.10 9.82
C ALA A 103 2.48 -15.90 11.01
N TYR A 104 1.45 -16.74 11.13
CA TYR A 104 0.43 -16.61 12.16
C TYR A 104 -0.28 -17.94 12.45
N PHE A 105 -0.93 -17.98 13.61
CA PHE A 105 -1.78 -19.11 14.00
C PHE A 105 -3.23 -18.87 13.54
N GLN A 106 -3.72 -19.77 12.71
CA GLN A 106 -5.13 -19.87 12.36
C GLN A 106 -5.62 -21.25 12.79
N PRO A 107 -6.37 -21.35 13.90
CA PRO A 107 -6.77 -22.63 14.45
C PRO A 107 -7.29 -23.62 13.40
N PRO A 108 -6.84 -24.85 13.39
CA PRO A 108 -5.88 -25.48 14.32
C PRO A 108 -4.41 -25.46 13.85
N ARG A 109 -4.01 -24.57 12.92
CA ARG A 109 -2.71 -24.63 12.22
C ARG A 109 -1.89 -23.36 12.35
N TRP A 110 -0.57 -23.53 12.39
CA TRP A 110 0.40 -22.49 12.09
C TRP A 110 0.58 -22.39 10.59
N LEU A 111 0.50 -21.18 10.05
CA LEU A 111 0.56 -20.90 8.62
C LEU A 111 1.66 -19.88 8.33
N CYS A 112 2.30 -20.02 7.15
CA CYS A 112 3.07 -18.95 6.54
C CYS A 112 2.49 -18.68 5.14
N ARG A 113 2.10 -17.42 4.90
CA ARG A 113 1.53 -16.95 3.64
C ARG A 113 2.28 -15.75 3.13
N VAL A 114 2.34 -15.61 1.81
CA VAL A 114 3.18 -14.63 1.13
C VAL A 114 2.38 -13.86 0.10
N GLY A 115 2.65 -12.56 0.05
CA GLY A 115 2.10 -11.60 -0.91
C GLY A 115 0.66 -11.19 -0.63
N ASP A 116 0.27 -10.11 -1.28
CA ASP A 116 -1.09 -9.57 -1.29
C ASP A 116 -1.47 -9.32 -2.75
N TYR A 117 -1.98 -10.37 -3.43
CA TYR A 117 -2.24 -10.35 -4.87
C TYR A 117 -3.72 -10.10 -5.15
N ARG A 118 -3.99 -9.18 -6.08
CA ARG A 118 -5.36 -8.84 -6.48
C ARG A 118 -5.94 -9.88 -7.43
N SER A 119 -5.09 -10.51 -8.25
CA SER A 119 -5.49 -11.51 -9.22
C SER A 119 -4.86 -12.88 -8.96
N ILE A 120 -5.45 -13.92 -9.51
CA ILE A 120 -4.93 -15.28 -9.40
C ILE A 120 -3.66 -15.45 -10.25
N GLU A 121 -3.55 -14.70 -11.34
CA GLU A 121 -2.41 -14.72 -12.25
C GLU A 121 -1.15 -14.17 -11.56
N GLU A 122 -1.30 -13.07 -10.80
CA GLU A 122 -0.21 -12.53 -9.98
C GLU A 122 0.24 -13.53 -8.92
N ALA A 123 -0.71 -14.16 -8.23
CA ALA A 123 -0.41 -15.17 -7.22
C ALA A 123 0.27 -16.41 -7.84
N ASP A 124 -0.14 -16.83 -9.06
CA ASP A 124 0.47 -17.96 -9.77
C ASP A 124 1.91 -17.64 -10.20
N ALA A 125 2.17 -16.43 -10.68
CA ALA A 125 3.53 -15.99 -11.01
C ALA A 125 4.45 -16.03 -9.78
N ALA A 126 3.97 -15.54 -8.63
CA ALA A 126 4.70 -15.59 -7.36
C ALA A 126 4.90 -17.05 -6.88
N MET A 127 3.87 -17.88 -6.98
CA MET A 127 3.96 -19.30 -6.64
C MET A 127 5.02 -20.02 -7.46
N ARG A 128 5.11 -19.76 -8.77
CA ARG A 128 6.15 -20.35 -9.63
C ARG A 128 7.55 -19.90 -9.22
N ARG A 129 7.73 -18.63 -8.87
CA ARG A 129 9.02 -18.12 -8.37
C ARG A 129 9.44 -18.84 -7.08
N LEU A 130 8.52 -19.01 -6.12
CA LEU A 130 8.77 -19.72 -4.88
C LEU A 130 9.08 -21.21 -5.11
N LYS A 131 8.34 -21.89 -5.99
CA LYS A 131 8.60 -23.29 -6.36
C LYS A 131 9.95 -23.48 -7.06
N ALA A 132 10.38 -22.54 -7.87
CA ALA A 132 11.65 -22.62 -8.59
C ALA A 132 12.87 -22.67 -7.65
N THR A 133 12.75 -22.17 -6.41
CA THR A 133 13.84 -22.29 -5.41
C THR A 133 14.07 -23.72 -4.92
N GLY A 134 13.08 -24.61 -5.06
CA GLY A 134 13.11 -25.98 -4.56
C GLY A 134 13.10 -26.12 -3.03
N LYS A 135 13.06 -25.02 -2.28
CA LYS A 135 13.13 -24.99 -0.82
C LYS A 135 11.79 -25.24 -0.14
N PHE A 136 10.69 -24.81 -0.80
CA PHE A 136 9.34 -24.90 -0.24
C PHE A 136 8.61 -26.13 -0.81
N LYS A 137 8.23 -27.05 0.07
CA LYS A 137 7.64 -28.35 -0.33
C LYS A 137 6.18 -28.24 -0.77
N GLU A 138 5.40 -27.42 -0.06
CA GLU A 138 3.96 -27.28 -0.26
C GLU A 138 3.60 -25.81 -0.54
N VAL A 139 3.54 -25.46 -1.82
CA VAL A 139 3.17 -24.10 -2.22
C VAL A 139 1.83 -24.14 -2.95
N SER A 140 0.85 -23.43 -2.42
CA SER A 140 -0.52 -23.36 -2.95
C SER A 140 -1.08 -21.94 -2.88
N ILE A 141 -2.00 -21.63 -3.80
CA ILE A 141 -2.71 -20.35 -3.79
C ILE A 141 -3.94 -20.48 -2.90
N VAL A 142 -4.13 -19.51 -2.02
CA VAL A 142 -5.30 -19.41 -1.13
C VAL A 142 -6.02 -18.09 -1.36
N ARG A 143 -7.35 -18.12 -1.31
CA ARG A 143 -8.19 -16.93 -1.38
C ARG A 143 -8.48 -16.43 0.02
N GLU A 144 -8.10 -15.16 0.30
CA GLU A 144 -8.36 -14.54 1.59
C GLU A 144 -8.42 -13.02 1.52
N GLN A 145 -8.51 -12.37 2.67
CA GLN A 145 -8.43 -10.93 2.77
C GLN A 145 -6.97 -10.49 2.67
N ILE A 146 -6.69 -9.57 1.75
CA ILE A 146 -5.36 -9.00 1.49
C ILE A 146 -5.28 -7.55 1.96
N ASN A 147 -4.06 -7.06 2.14
CA ASN A 147 -3.75 -5.70 2.51
C ASN A 147 -3.25 -4.93 1.28
N ILE A 148 -4.01 -3.95 0.84
CA ILE A 148 -3.63 -3.08 -0.28
C ILE A 148 -3.15 -1.76 0.32
N PRO A 149 -1.88 -1.36 0.13
CA PRO A 149 -1.42 -0.06 0.57
C PRO A 149 -2.21 1.04 -0.14
N ILE A 150 -2.57 2.09 0.60
CA ILE A 150 -3.19 3.30 0.08
C ILE A 150 -2.08 4.35 0.03
N ASP A 151 -1.68 4.70 -1.18
CA ASP A 151 -0.71 5.77 -1.45
C ASP A 151 -1.37 7.14 -1.37
#